data_ea153b81378928bd73f2ff7f9c058723
#
_entry.id   ea153b81378928bd73f2ff7f9c058723
#
_cell.length_a   1.000
_cell.length_b   1.000
_cell.length_c   1.000
_cell.angle_alpha   90.00
_cell.angle_beta   90.00
_cell.angle_gamma   90.00
#
_symmetry.space_group_name_H-M   'P 1'
#
loop_
_entity.id
_entity.type
_entity.pdbx_description
1 polymer ?
#
loop_
_entity_poly.entity_id
_entity_poly.type
_entity_poly.pdbx_seq_one_letter_code
_entity_poly.pdbx_strand_id
1 'polypeptide(L)'
;MGSTALSIDDKVTVKRVGAFFTDELPKLQLLAHLRLSGVSLDAMPVHHSNENTAMDKMTRQVQAQMYIKNMVDALSVLPDMERKVIILKYIEGLQWFAISDRQHLSLRRLQEIMQNALDSFDLAFLETLDSI
;
A
#
# COMPACT_ATOMS: atom_id res chain seq x y z
N MET A 1 -3.73 -23.64 -14.45
CA MET A 1 -4.75 -22.97 -15.05
C MET A 1 -4.43 -21.53 -15.39
N GLY A 2 -4.05 -21.30 -16.50
CA GLY A 2 -3.62 -19.97 -16.80
C GLY A 2 -4.67 -19.16 -17.49
N SER A 3 -5.68 -18.81 -16.78
CA SER A 3 -6.60 -17.87 -17.35
C SER A 3 -5.85 -16.59 -17.68
N THR A 4 -5.70 -16.29 -18.92
CA THR A 4 -5.06 -15.07 -19.34
C THR A 4 -6.03 -13.89 -19.34
N ALA A 5 -7.31 -14.18 -19.32
CA ALA A 5 -8.32 -13.15 -19.25
C ALA A 5 -8.59 -12.81 -17.80
N LEU A 6 -8.55 -11.53 -17.47
CA LEU A 6 -8.91 -11.07 -16.14
C LEU A 6 -10.40 -11.29 -15.92
N SER A 7 -10.73 -11.94 -14.82
CA SER A 7 -12.11 -12.06 -14.41
C SER A 7 -12.64 -10.70 -13.98
N ILE A 8 -13.95 -10.61 -13.84
CA ILE A 8 -14.56 -9.37 -13.32
C ILE A 8 -14.02 -9.08 -11.91
N ASP A 9 -13.86 -10.12 -11.10
CA ASP A 9 -13.36 -9.97 -9.75
C ASP A 9 -11.93 -9.43 -9.73
N ASP A 10 -11.08 -9.91 -10.64
CA ASP A 10 -9.71 -9.43 -10.75
C ASP A 10 -9.66 -7.96 -11.13
N LYS A 11 -10.50 -7.55 -12.07
CA LYS A 11 -10.58 -6.15 -12.48
C LYS A 11 -11.05 -5.25 -11.34
N VAL A 12 -12.04 -5.72 -10.59
CA VAL A 12 -12.54 -4.98 -9.43
C VAL A 12 -11.46 -4.87 -8.37
N THR A 13 -10.72 -5.95 -8.12
CA THR A 13 -9.63 -5.97 -7.15
C THR A 13 -8.54 -4.97 -7.53
N VAL A 14 -8.10 -5.00 -8.79
CA VAL A 14 -7.07 -4.06 -9.26
C VAL A 14 -7.52 -2.63 -9.05
N LYS A 15 -8.74 -2.33 -9.42
CA LYS A 15 -9.26 -0.98 -9.32
C LYS A 15 -9.37 -0.54 -7.86
N ARG A 16 -9.87 -1.41 -7.00
CA ARG A 16 -10.04 -1.12 -5.58
C ARG A 16 -8.71 -0.95 -4.87
N VAL A 17 -7.79 -1.88 -5.07
CA VAL A 17 -6.49 -1.84 -4.41
C VAL A 17 -5.65 -0.69 -4.96
N GLY A 18 -5.71 -0.48 -6.26
CA GLY A 18 -5.03 0.68 -6.88
C GLY A 18 -5.54 1.99 -6.32
N ALA A 19 -6.86 2.12 -6.15
CA ALA A 19 -7.46 3.31 -5.57
C ALA A 19 -7.03 3.51 -4.12
N PHE A 20 -6.90 2.42 -3.36
CA PHE A 20 -6.39 2.50 -2.00
C PHE A 20 -5.00 3.16 -1.97
N PHE A 21 -4.09 2.68 -2.79
CA PHE A 21 -2.74 3.23 -2.82
C PHE A 21 -2.69 4.66 -3.35
N THR A 22 -3.55 4.98 -4.30
CA THR A 22 -3.53 6.29 -4.94
C THR A 22 -4.24 7.34 -4.11
N ASP A 23 -5.37 7.00 -3.50
CA ASP A 23 -6.25 7.96 -2.84
C ASP A 23 -6.20 7.87 -1.33
N GLU A 24 -6.24 6.66 -0.78
CA GLU A 24 -6.35 6.48 0.67
C GLU A 24 -5.01 6.55 1.38
N LEU A 25 -3.97 5.94 0.82
CA LEU A 25 -2.67 5.91 1.47
C LEU A 25 -2.10 7.29 1.73
N PRO A 26 -2.15 8.25 0.79
CA PRO A 26 -1.66 9.60 1.08
C PRO A 26 -2.40 10.26 2.25
N LYS A 27 -3.70 10.04 2.35
CA LYS A 27 -4.47 10.56 3.48
C LYS A 27 -4.06 9.91 4.79
N LEU A 28 -3.84 8.59 4.79
CA LEU A 28 -3.39 7.87 5.96
C LEU A 28 -2.01 8.34 6.41
N GLN A 29 -1.12 8.60 5.47
CA GLN A 29 0.20 9.11 5.79
C GLN A 29 0.13 10.49 6.45
N LEU A 30 -0.74 11.35 5.97
CA LEU A 30 -0.96 12.65 6.60
C LEU A 30 -1.51 12.51 8.01
N LEU A 31 -2.52 11.66 8.19
CA LEU A 31 -3.11 11.43 9.50
C LEU A 31 -2.14 10.80 10.48
N ALA A 32 -1.32 9.90 9.99
CA ALA A 32 -0.34 9.19 10.81
C ALA A 32 0.92 10.00 11.04
N HIS A 33 1.11 11.11 10.32
CA HIS A 33 2.34 11.90 10.30
C HIS A 33 3.55 11.05 9.90
N LEU A 34 3.34 10.10 8.98
CA LEU A 34 4.37 9.19 8.52
C LEU A 34 4.57 9.32 7.02
N ARG A 35 5.80 9.16 6.59
CA ARG A 35 6.14 9.03 5.19
C ARG A 35 6.79 7.68 4.99
N LEU A 36 6.33 6.94 4.00
CA LEU A 36 6.89 5.62 3.69
C LEU A 36 8.08 5.70 2.75
N SER A 37 8.18 6.80 2.00
CA SER A 37 9.25 6.99 1.03
C SER A 37 10.35 7.85 1.63
N GLY A 38 11.54 7.27 1.78
CA GLY A 38 12.75 8.04 2.08
C GLY A 38 12.88 8.62 3.47
N VAL A 39 12.00 8.30 4.41
CA VAL A 39 12.05 8.89 5.76
C VAL A 39 11.92 7.80 6.81
N SER A 40 12.67 7.98 7.90
CA SER A 40 12.57 7.09 9.05
C SER A 40 11.20 7.20 9.69
N LEU A 41 10.64 6.06 10.06
CA LEU A 41 9.36 6.00 10.74
C LEU A 41 9.45 6.29 12.24
N ASP A 42 10.65 6.53 12.74
CA ASP A 42 10.88 6.70 14.17
C ASP A 42 10.57 8.10 14.68
N ALA A 43 10.58 9.09 13.80
CA ALA A 43 10.40 10.48 14.20
C ALA A 43 8.93 10.84 14.21
N MET A 44 8.28 10.60 15.34
CA MET A 44 6.87 10.95 15.50
C MET A 44 6.76 12.23 16.30
N PRO A 45 6.14 13.28 15.74
CA PRO A 45 5.91 14.48 16.53
C PRO A 45 4.91 14.20 17.64
N VAL A 46 5.20 14.69 18.82
CA VAL A 46 4.29 14.61 19.95
C VAL A 46 3.52 15.90 20.03
N HIS A 47 2.21 15.81 19.93
CA HIS A 47 1.35 16.98 20.03
C HIS A 47 0.72 17.05 21.41
N HIS A 48 0.86 18.20 22.02
CA HIS A 48 0.15 18.51 23.24
C HIS A 48 -0.81 19.65 22.96
N SER A 49 -2.10 19.36 22.99
CA SER A 49 -3.12 20.38 22.81
C SER A 49 -4.30 20.06 23.73
N ASN A 50 -5.35 20.81 23.64
CA ASN A 50 -6.49 20.71 24.53
C ASN A 50 -7.15 19.33 24.53
N GLU A 51 -7.61 18.95 25.70
CA GLU A 51 -7.94 17.60 26.08
C GLU A 51 -8.77 16.78 25.10
N ASN A 52 -9.97 17.19 24.77
CA ASN A 52 -10.86 16.36 23.96
C ASN A 52 -10.45 16.35 22.50
N THR A 53 -10.08 17.50 21.97
CA THR A 53 -9.63 17.60 20.57
C THR A 53 -8.31 16.88 20.39
N ALA A 54 -7.44 16.98 21.39
CA ALA A 54 -6.15 16.27 21.35
C ALA A 54 -6.35 14.76 21.38
N MET A 55 -7.28 14.27 22.20
CA MET A 55 -7.57 12.84 22.27
C MET A 55 -8.11 12.32 20.95
N ASP A 56 -9.03 13.05 20.32
CA ASP A 56 -9.58 12.64 19.03
C ASP A 56 -8.53 12.61 17.95
N LYS A 57 -7.66 13.62 17.91
CA LYS A 57 -6.57 13.68 16.95
C LYS A 57 -5.57 12.56 17.19
N MET A 58 -5.20 12.32 18.43
CA MET A 58 -4.28 11.24 18.78
C MET A 58 -4.86 9.88 18.41
N THR A 59 -6.15 9.67 18.68
CA THR A 59 -6.83 8.42 18.36
C THR A 59 -6.80 8.19 16.84
N ARG A 60 -7.12 9.22 16.06
CA ARG A 60 -7.09 9.12 14.61
C ARG A 60 -5.69 8.86 14.09
N GLN A 61 -4.70 9.51 14.69
CA GLN A 61 -3.31 9.30 14.32
C GLN A 61 -2.87 7.87 14.60
N VAL A 62 -3.19 7.35 15.77
CA VAL A 62 -2.85 5.97 16.14
C VAL A 62 -3.55 4.97 15.23
N GLN A 63 -4.83 5.19 14.93
CA GLN A 63 -5.56 4.31 14.03
C GLN A 63 -4.95 4.32 12.64
N ALA A 64 -4.57 5.48 12.13
CA ALA A 64 -3.92 5.58 10.83
C ALA A 64 -2.57 4.87 10.83
N GLN A 65 -1.80 4.99 11.90
CA GLN A 65 -0.52 4.29 12.03
C GLN A 65 -0.71 2.78 12.05
N MET A 66 -1.71 2.29 12.76
CA MET A 66 -2.01 0.87 12.79
C MET A 66 -2.43 0.36 11.43
N TYR A 67 -3.21 1.15 10.70
CA TYR A 67 -3.64 0.79 9.36
C TYR A 67 -2.44 0.68 8.41
N ILE A 68 -1.54 1.65 8.48
CA ILE A 68 -0.31 1.64 7.68
C ILE A 68 0.57 0.45 8.07
N LYS A 69 0.69 0.16 9.36
CA LYS A 69 1.45 -1.01 9.80
C LYS A 69 0.88 -2.29 9.24
N ASN A 70 -0.45 -2.45 9.25
CA ASN A 70 -1.09 -3.62 8.68
C ASN A 70 -0.82 -3.71 7.18
N MET A 71 -0.82 -2.59 6.48
CA MET A 71 -0.49 -2.54 5.07
C MET A 71 0.96 -3.00 4.82
N VAL A 72 1.90 -2.51 5.61
CA VAL A 72 3.31 -2.89 5.50
C VAL A 72 3.47 -4.38 5.80
N ASP A 73 2.79 -4.88 6.82
CA ASP A 73 2.82 -6.31 7.14
C ASP A 73 2.28 -7.15 5.98
N ALA A 74 1.20 -6.69 5.35
CA ALA A 74 0.63 -7.37 4.19
C ALA A 74 1.61 -7.39 3.02
N LEU A 75 2.29 -6.27 2.77
CA LEU A 75 3.31 -6.23 1.73
C LEU A 75 4.46 -7.19 2.03
N SER A 76 4.82 -7.34 3.28
CA SER A 76 5.98 -8.16 3.66
C SER A 76 5.79 -9.65 3.38
N VAL A 77 4.55 -10.12 3.27
CA VAL A 77 4.29 -11.54 2.99
C VAL A 77 4.19 -11.84 1.49
N LEU A 78 4.25 -10.82 0.64
CA LEU A 78 4.22 -11.04 -0.80
C LEU A 78 5.57 -11.53 -1.32
N PRO A 79 5.58 -12.27 -2.45
CA PRO A 79 6.83 -12.59 -3.14
C PRO A 79 7.60 -11.32 -3.46
N ASP A 80 8.93 -11.43 -3.51
CA ASP A 80 9.82 -10.27 -3.66
C ASP A 80 9.47 -9.38 -4.85
N MET A 81 9.26 -9.99 -6.01
CA MET A 81 8.99 -9.19 -7.21
C MET A 81 7.64 -8.47 -7.11
N GLU A 82 6.63 -9.14 -6.57
CA GLU A 82 5.32 -8.54 -6.39
C GLU A 82 5.38 -7.37 -5.42
N ARG A 83 6.07 -7.55 -4.30
CA ARG A 83 6.25 -6.47 -3.33
C ARG A 83 7.00 -5.29 -3.96
N LYS A 84 8.07 -5.58 -4.70
CA LYS A 84 8.88 -4.53 -5.33
C LYS A 84 8.06 -3.69 -6.31
N VAL A 85 7.26 -4.31 -7.16
CA VAL A 85 6.53 -3.54 -8.16
C VAL A 85 5.46 -2.66 -7.51
N ILE A 86 4.82 -3.13 -6.44
CA ILE A 86 3.87 -2.28 -5.71
C ILE A 86 4.59 -1.10 -5.08
N ILE A 87 5.72 -1.34 -4.42
CA ILE A 87 6.48 -0.28 -3.76
C ILE A 87 6.96 0.74 -4.79
N LEU A 88 7.52 0.29 -5.89
CA LEU A 88 8.05 1.19 -6.91
C LEU A 88 6.93 2.03 -7.54
N LYS A 89 5.79 1.42 -7.81
CA LYS A 89 4.69 2.13 -8.47
C LYS A 89 3.96 3.07 -7.54
N TYR A 90 3.54 2.57 -6.38
CA TYR A 90 2.58 3.28 -5.54
C TYR A 90 3.22 4.03 -4.37
N ILE A 91 4.35 3.57 -3.87
CA ILE A 91 5.01 4.24 -2.75
C ILE A 91 6.10 5.18 -3.26
N GLU A 92 6.94 4.71 -4.17
CA GLU A 92 7.99 5.55 -4.77
C GLU A 92 7.47 6.42 -5.91
N GLY A 93 6.33 6.08 -6.50
CA GLY A 93 5.71 6.91 -7.51
C GLY A 93 6.33 6.85 -8.89
N LEU A 94 7.03 5.76 -9.22
CA LEU A 94 7.67 5.63 -10.52
C LEU A 94 6.64 5.33 -11.61
N GLN A 95 6.93 5.79 -12.83
CA GLN A 95 6.12 5.48 -13.99
C GLN A 95 6.40 4.07 -14.48
N TRP A 96 5.45 3.52 -15.21
CA TRP A 96 5.52 2.13 -15.68
C TRP A 96 6.81 1.83 -16.44
N PHE A 97 7.20 2.71 -17.38
CA PHE A 97 8.40 2.44 -18.18
C PHE A 97 9.68 2.52 -17.32
N ALA A 98 9.68 3.35 -16.27
CA ALA A 98 10.83 3.42 -15.38
C ALA A 98 10.98 2.15 -14.55
N ILE A 99 9.87 1.56 -14.12
CA ILE A 99 9.90 0.29 -13.40
C ILE A 99 10.33 -0.83 -14.34
N SER A 100 9.78 -0.83 -15.56
CA SER A 100 10.13 -1.80 -16.61
C SER A 100 11.65 -1.80 -16.86
N ASP A 101 12.21 -0.62 -17.00
CA ASP A 101 13.65 -0.47 -17.24
C ASP A 101 14.47 -0.92 -16.03
N ARG A 102 14.09 -0.50 -14.85
CA ARG A 102 14.82 -0.82 -13.63
C ARG A 102 14.80 -2.32 -13.31
N GLN A 103 13.67 -2.96 -13.52
CA GLN A 103 13.51 -4.38 -13.24
C GLN A 103 13.82 -5.29 -14.41
N HIS A 104 14.17 -4.74 -15.56
CA HIS A 104 14.46 -5.49 -16.77
C HIS A 104 13.29 -6.38 -17.21
N LEU A 105 12.09 -5.80 -17.16
CA LEU A 105 10.86 -6.49 -17.51
C LEU A 105 10.17 -5.74 -18.66
N SER A 106 9.49 -6.48 -19.53
CA SER A 106 8.61 -5.85 -20.51
C SER A 106 7.43 -5.20 -19.80
N LEU A 107 6.83 -4.21 -20.43
CA LEU A 107 5.62 -3.58 -19.86
C LEU A 107 4.51 -4.59 -19.65
N ARG A 108 4.35 -5.51 -20.61
CA ARG A 108 3.34 -6.55 -20.52
C ARG A 108 3.58 -7.45 -19.31
N ARG A 109 4.82 -7.90 -19.14
CA ARG A 109 5.18 -8.76 -18.00
C ARG A 109 5.01 -8.01 -16.69
N LEU A 110 5.39 -6.75 -16.66
CA LEU A 110 5.25 -5.92 -15.50
C LEU A 110 3.77 -5.78 -15.09
N GLN A 111 2.87 -5.59 -16.06
CA GLN A 111 1.45 -5.50 -15.79
C GLN A 111 0.89 -6.81 -15.26
N GLU A 112 1.35 -7.95 -15.78
CA GLU A 112 0.96 -9.26 -15.26
C GLU A 112 1.39 -9.44 -13.82
N ILE A 113 2.63 -9.08 -13.50
CA ILE A 113 3.14 -9.17 -12.15
C ILE A 113 2.35 -8.25 -11.22
N MET A 114 2.06 -7.03 -11.68
CA MET A 114 1.28 -6.08 -10.88
C MET A 114 -0.12 -6.60 -10.59
N GLN A 115 -0.76 -7.22 -11.56
CA GLN A 115 -2.07 -7.82 -11.35
C GLN A 115 -2.03 -8.86 -10.23
N ASN A 116 -1.06 -9.76 -10.31
CA ASN A 116 -0.88 -10.79 -9.29
C ASN A 116 -0.52 -10.16 -7.94
N ALA A 117 0.30 -9.13 -7.95
CA ALA A 117 0.72 -8.44 -6.73
C ALA A 117 -0.46 -7.80 -6.03
N LEU A 118 -1.34 -7.15 -6.76
CA LEU A 118 -2.51 -6.50 -6.18
C LEU A 118 -3.50 -7.52 -5.65
N ASP A 119 -3.68 -8.66 -6.34
CA ASP A 119 -4.52 -9.73 -5.85
C ASP A 119 -3.97 -10.31 -4.54
N SER A 120 -2.66 -10.57 -4.51
CA SER A 120 -2.00 -11.10 -3.32
C SER A 120 -2.07 -10.12 -2.16
N PHE A 121 -1.88 -8.84 -2.45
CA PHE A 121 -1.97 -7.81 -1.42
C PHE A 121 -3.37 -7.73 -0.84
N ASP A 122 -4.38 -7.79 -1.69
CA ASP A 122 -5.77 -7.73 -1.24
C ASP A 122 -6.07 -8.85 -0.25
N LEU A 123 -5.66 -10.07 -0.58
CA LEU A 123 -5.86 -11.20 0.31
C LEU A 123 -5.09 -11.04 1.63
N ALA A 124 -3.83 -10.64 1.55
CA ALA A 124 -3.01 -10.49 2.74
C ALA A 124 -3.50 -9.35 3.63
N PHE A 125 -3.94 -8.25 3.02
CA PHE A 125 -4.41 -7.10 3.77
C PHE A 125 -5.74 -7.39 4.47
N LEU A 126 -6.63 -8.10 3.82
CA LEU A 126 -7.89 -8.51 4.44
C LEU A 126 -7.65 -9.41 5.65
N GLU A 127 -6.69 -10.31 5.56
CA GLU A 127 -6.34 -11.18 6.68
C GLU A 127 -5.82 -10.37 7.88
N THR A 128 -4.99 -9.36 7.63
CA THR A 128 -4.47 -8.55 8.71
C THR A 128 -5.57 -7.71 9.37
N LEU A 129 -6.52 -7.22 8.59
CA LEU A 129 -7.65 -6.48 9.14
C LEU A 129 -8.53 -7.37 10.00
N ASP A 130 -8.76 -8.60 9.58
CA ASP A 130 -9.58 -9.54 10.32
C ASP A 130 -8.92 -9.96 11.64
N SER A 131 -7.61 -9.84 11.74
CA SER A 131 -6.87 -10.18 12.95
C SER A 131 -6.95 -9.12 14.03
N ILE A 132 -7.44 -7.97 13.68
CA ILE A 132 -7.60 -6.86 14.61
C ILE A 132 -8.97 -6.94 15.28
#